data_99677685afa1c01ba0dd6af29223f80a
#
_entry.id   99677685afa1c01ba0dd6af29223f80a
#
_cell.length_a   1.000
_cell.length_b   1.000
_cell.length_c   1.000
_cell.angle_alpha   90.00
_cell.angle_beta   90.00
_cell.angle_gamma   90.00
#
_symmetry.space_group_name_H-M   'P 1'
#
loop_
_entity.id
_entity.type
_entity.pdbx_description
1 polymer ?
#
loop_
_entity_poly.entity_id
_entity_poly.type
_entity_poly.pdbx_seq_one_letter_code
_entity_poly.pdbx_strand_id
1 'polypeptide(L)'
;MAGPKRKATDSLNGDTNGVKRLKTVSPERDDAPTTNGTASDSESTKPALPLFPEKPAVIEERNGDISFQVVNNDGKPRSMIILTGLKCIFQKQLPKMPKDYIARLVYDRTHLSIAIVKRPPAGSHAEASGLPGEVVGGITYRPFKGRQFAEIVFCAISSDQQVKGYGAHLMSHLKDYVKATSDVMHFLTYADNYAIGYFKKQGFTKEITLDKPKWMGYIKDYEGGTIMQCSMLPRIRYLESGRLLLKQKASVHAKIRAVSKSYEVHPPPAQWRKATPGEPLPSIDPLSIEAIKVTGWSKSMDELAQQPRRNPSHSMLMQLLSTLQTSSAAWPFLQPVNGDEVHDYYDVIKEPMDLAMMERKLDGDQYETVDDFVRDVLLLVRNCKRYNAETTPYAKAANKLEKEMWKKIREVPEWSYLESEGFETTNRVEGA
;
A
#
# COMPACT_ATOMS: atom_id res chain seq x y z
N MET A 1 8.51 59.94 12.74
CA MET A 1 9.88 59.91 13.30
C MET A 1 10.51 58.59 12.98
N ALA A 2 11.65 58.67 12.36
CA ALA A 2 12.33 57.62 11.66
C ALA A 2 13.29 56.81 12.56
N GLY A 3 13.47 55.56 12.20
CA GLY A 3 14.67 54.75 12.16
C GLY A 3 15.09 54.00 13.43
N PRO A 4 16.05 53.06 13.32
CA PRO A 4 16.79 52.69 12.11
C PRO A 4 16.88 51.16 11.82
N LYS A 5 17.18 50.89 10.57
CA LYS A 5 17.65 49.62 9.98
C LYS A 5 19.02 49.21 10.55
N ARG A 6 19.25 47.90 10.74
CA ARG A 6 20.62 47.35 10.71
C ARG A 6 20.70 46.15 9.74
N LYS A 7 21.80 46.19 9.00
CA LYS A 7 22.19 45.46 7.82
C LYS A 7 22.55 43.99 8.10
N ALA A 8 22.40 43.20 7.02
CA ALA A 8 22.99 41.92 6.79
C ALA A 8 24.53 41.98 6.74
N THR A 9 25.18 40.88 7.15
CA THR A 9 26.48 40.51 6.63
C THR A 9 26.47 39.05 6.25
N ASP A 10 26.83 38.84 4.98
CA ASP A 10 27.17 37.56 4.37
C ASP A 10 28.36 36.91 5.07
N SER A 11 28.36 35.58 5.13
CA SER A 11 29.56 34.82 4.85
C SER A 11 29.21 33.42 4.33
N LEU A 12 29.59 33.18 3.10
CA LEU A 12 29.75 31.93 2.36
C LEU A 12 30.77 31.03 3.07
N ASN A 13 30.47 29.74 3.07
CA ASN A 13 31.34 28.59 2.80
C ASN A 13 30.44 27.37 2.94
N GLY A 14 30.17 26.56 1.99
CA GLY A 14 30.94 25.77 1.07
C GLY A 14 31.52 24.54 1.76
N ASP A 15 30.81 23.37 1.66
CA ASP A 15 31.50 22.11 1.35
C ASP A 15 30.55 20.91 1.32
N THR A 16 30.40 20.41 0.15
CA THR A 16 30.66 19.07 -0.40
C THR A 16 30.02 17.83 0.27
N ASN A 17 29.21 17.20 -0.55
CA ASN A 17 28.85 15.80 -0.66
C ASN A 17 29.73 14.80 0.10
N GLY A 18 29.10 14.04 0.97
CA GLY A 18 29.62 12.82 1.54
C GLY A 18 28.60 11.71 1.54
N VAL A 19 28.42 11.02 0.40
CA VAL A 19 27.71 9.74 0.31
C VAL A 19 28.53 8.69 1.06
N LYS A 20 28.14 8.33 2.26
CA LYS A 20 28.70 7.19 2.99
C LYS A 20 28.10 5.88 2.50
N ARG A 21 28.89 5.19 1.68
CA ARG A 21 28.70 3.79 1.29
C ARG A 21 28.84 2.91 2.53
N LEU A 22 27.77 2.20 2.93
CA LEU A 22 27.85 1.17 3.95
C LEU A 22 28.68 0.00 3.42
N LYS A 23 29.77 -0.30 4.13
CA LYS A 23 30.56 -1.53 3.94
C LYS A 23 29.80 -2.72 4.51
N THR A 24 29.55 -3.71 3.67
CA THR A 24 29.16 -5.06 4.05
C THR A 24 30.33 -5.72 4.79
N VAL A 25 30.10 -6.10 6.03
CA VAL A 25 31.03 -6.94 6.82
C VAL A 25 30.57 -8.38 6.64
N SER A 26 31.45 -9.20 6.07
CA SER A 26 31.29 -10.66 6.02
C SER A 26 31.65 -11.24 7.37
N PRO A 27 30.94 -12.25 7.90
CA PRO A 27 31.37 -12.92 9.13
C PRO A 27 32.48 -13.95 8.84
N GLU A 28 33.49 -13.88 9.66
CA GLU A 28 34.59 -14.83 9.72
C GLU A 28 34.14 -16.24 10.10
N ARG A 29 34.81 -17.22 9.52
CA ARG A 29 34.64 -18.63 9.85
C ARG A 29 35.42 -18.95 11.13
N ASP A 30 34.77 -19.49 12.13
CA ASP A 30 35.41 -20.18 13.22
C ASP A 30 35.28 -21.70 13.04
N ASP A 31 36.41 -22.33 13.24
CA ASP A 31 36.67 -23.77 13.05
C ASP A 31 35.90 -24.64 14.05
N ALA A 32 35.39 -25.78 13.56
CA ALA A 32 34.77 -26.83 14.36
C ALA A 32 35.81 -27.80 14.93
N PRO A 33 35.60 -28.35 16.12
CA PRO A 33 36.21 -29.61 16.50
C PRO A 33 35.31 -30.80 16.22
N THR A 34 35.89 -31.75 15.55
CA THR A 34 35.38 -33.11 15.28
C THR A 34 35.20 -33.90 16.57
N THR A 35 34.01 -34.45 16.85
CA THR A 35 33.86 -35.64 17.69
C THR A 35 32.82 -36.59 17.12
N ASN A 36 33.26 -37.83 16.91
CA ASN A 36 32.48 -39.00 16.57
C ASN A 36 31.48 -39.37 17.68
N GLY A 37 30.28 -39.75 17.31
CA GLY A 37 29.30 -40.30 18.24
C GLY A 37 28.05 -40.83 17.52
N THR A 38 28.10 -42.11 17.21
CA THR A 38 27.03 -43.17 17.10
C THR A 38 25.58 -42.74 16.76
N ALA A 39 25.07 -43.38 15.73
CA ALA A 39 23.69 -43.40 15.26
C ALA A 39 22.69 -43.86 16.33
N SER A 40 21.59 -43.15 16.45
CA SER A 40 20.28 -43.71 16.87
C SER A 40 19.12 -42.81 16.41
N ASP A 41 18.16 -43.45 15.74
CA ASP A 41 16.77 -43.12 15.55
C ASP A 41 16.41 -41.77 14.84
N SER A 42 16.03 -41.99 13.57
CA SER A 42 15.36 -41.01 12.72
C SER A 42 13.91 -40.76 13.17
N GLU A 43 13.72 -39.86 14.07
CA GLU A 43 12.46 -39.12 14.18
C GLU A 43 12.45 -38.05 13.07
N SER A 44 11.47 -38.16 12.17
CA SER A 44 11.23 -37.23 11.06
C SER A 44 10.92 -35.84 11.63
N THR A 45 11.93 -35.05 11.87
CA THR A 45 11.80 -33.64 12.23
C THR A 45 11.17 -32.89 11.04
N LYS A 46 9.87 -32.64 11.13
CA LYS A 46 9.22 -31.64 10.28
C LYS A 46 10.05 -30.36 10.35
N PRO A 47 10.44 -29.76 9.20
CA PRO A 47 11.23 -28.53 9.23
C PRO A 47 10.50 -27.49 10.07
N ALA A 48 11.16 -27.01 11.14
CA ALA A 48 10.61 -25.98 11.99
C ALA A 48 10.30 -24.76 11.14
N LEU A 49 9.04 -24.27 11.21
CA LEU A 49 8.67 -23.01 10.56
C LEU A 49 9.64 -21.92 10.98
N PRO A 50 10.15 -21.10 10.04
CA PRO A 50 11.05 -20.02 10.39
C PRO A 50 10.41 -19.16 11.48
N LEU A 51 11.17 -18.89 12.54
CA LEU A 51 10.72 -18.04 13.63
C LEU A 51 10.33 -16.67 13.06
N PHE A 52 9.10 -16.24 13.32
CA PHE A 52 8.67 -14.88 13.00
C PHE A 52 9.42 -13.92 13.90
N PRO A 53 10.16 -12.93 13.36
CA PRO A 53 10.87 -11.97 14.19
C PRO A 53 9.85 -11.15 14.99
N GLU A 54 9.75 -11.43 16.28
CA GLU A 54 8.83 -10.73 17.17
C GLU A 54 9.32 -9.31 17.40
N LYS A 55 8.38 -8.36 17.31
CA LYS A 55 8.68 -6.95 17.57
C LYS A 55 8.89 -6.73 19.08
N PRO A 56 9.71 -5.75 19.48
CA PRO A 56 9.93 -5.42 20.90
C PRO A 56 8.63 -5.28 21.70
N ALA A 57 7.63 -4.61 21.15
CA ALA A 57 6.31 -4.45 21.81
C ALA A 57 5.64 -5.78 22.18
N VAL A 58 5.77 -6.82 21.35
CA VAL A 58 5.19 -8.15 21.63
C VAL A 58 5.97 -8.86 22.73
N ILE A 59 7.29 -8.72 22.76
CA ILE A 59 8.17 -9.30 23.77
C ILE A 59 7.91 -8.63 25.12
N GLU A 60 7.85 -7.30 25.17
CA GLU A 60 7.61 -6.52 26.38
C GLU A 60 6.23 -6.81 26.98
N GLU A 61 5.19 -6.98 26.12
CA GLU A 61 3.86 -7.41 26.60
C GLU A 61 3.90 -8.81 27.20
N ARG A 62 4.56 -9.76 26.54
CA ARG A 62 4.68 -11.14 27.04
C ARG A 62 5.42 -11.20 28.37
N ASN A 63 6.45 -10.39 28.55
CA ASN A 63 7.21 -10.28 29.79
C ASN A 63 6.41 -9.54 30.90
N GLY A 64 5.29 -8.88 30.52
CA GLY A 64 4.50 -8.06 31.43
C GLY A 64 5.13 -6.70 31.75
N ASP A 65 6.11 -6.25 30.95
CA ASP A 65 6.69 -4.91 31.07
C ASP A 65 5.73 -3.82 30.63
N ILE A 66 4.84 -4.15 29.68
CA ILE A 66 3.71 -3.32 29.25
C ILE A 66 2.41 -4.12 29.27
N SER A 67 1.30 -3.39 29.35
CA SER A 67 -0.06 -3.95 29.23
C SER A 67 -0.95 -3.03 28.37
N PHE A 68 -1.92 -3.63 27.68
CA PHE A 68 -2.93 -2.91 26.91
C PHE A 68 -4.23 -2.88 27.72
N GLN A 69 -4.65 -1.69 28.14
CA GLN A 69 -5.80 -1.53 29.04
C GLN A 69 -6.88 -0.70 28.34
N VAL A 70 -8.10 -1.25 28.27
CA VAL A 70 -9.26 -0.51 27.77
C VAL A 70 -9.90 0.23 28.93
N VAL A 71 -10.04 1.54 28.76
CA VAL A 71 -10.58 2.44 29.80
C VAL A 71 -11.59 3.42 29.22
N ASN A 72 -12.52 3.86 30.04
CA ASN A 72 -13.39 4.99 29.78
C ASN A 72 -13.55 5.82 31.07
N ASN A 73 -14.27 6.93 30.98
CA ASN A 73 -14.59 7.72 32.18
C ASN A 73 -15.70 7.05 32.99
N ASP A 74 -15.33 6.04 33.77
CA ASP A 74 -16.19 5.35 34.74
C ASP A 74 -16.16 5.98 36.13
N GLY A 75 -15.43 7.08 36.32
CA GLY A 75 -15.24 7.77 37.58
C GLY A 75 -14.24 7.12 38.53
N LYS A 76 -13.68 5.95 38.21
CA LYS A 76 -12.72 5.28 39.08
C LYS A 76 -11.35 5.95 39.03
N PRO A 77 -10.62 6.08 40.13
CA PRO A 77 -9.30 6.72 40.18
C PRO A 77 -8.32 6.11 39.18
N ARG A 78 -8.29 4.78 39.08
CA ARG A 78 -7.40 4.07 38.14
C ARG A 78 -7.65 4.46 36.69
N SER A 79 -8.91 4.49 36.27
CA SER A 79 -9.30 4.90 34.89
C SER A 79 -8.96 6.36 34.64
N MET A 80 -9.20 7.23 35.61
CA MET A 80 -8.90 8.66 35.51
C MET A 80 -7.40 8.95 35.38
N ILE A 81 -6.55 8.21 36.11
CA ILE A 81 -5.09 8.32 36.01
C ILE A 81 -4.65 7.96 34.57
N ILE A 82 -5.13 6.85 34.02
CA ILE A 82 -4.77 6.40 32.66
C ILE A 82 -5.28 7.40 31.61
N LEU A 83 -6.53 7.85 31.72
CA LEU A 83 -7.09 8.86 30.80
C LEU A 83 -6.32 10.18 30.86
N THR A 84 -5.85 10.59 32.07
CA THR A 84 -5.02 11.78 32.23
C THR A 84 -3.67 11.62 31.54
N GLY A 85 -3.04 10.43 31.66
CA GLY A 85 -1.82 10.11 30.95
C GLY A 85 -2.01 10.20 29.41
N LEU A 86 -3.09 9.60 28.89
CA LEU A 86 -3.44 9.69 27.47
C LEU A 86 -3.67 11.13 27.02
N LYS A 87 -4.43 11.92 27.78
CA LYS A 87 -4.66 13.34 27.49
C LYS A 87 -3.33 14.09 27.36
N CYS A 88 -2.39 13.88 28.28
CA CYS A 88 -1.07 14.54 28.22
C CYS A 88 -0.29 14.13 26.98
N ILE A 89 -0.30 12.85 26.62
CA ILE A 89 0.37 12.36 25.40
C ILE A 89 -0.27 12.99 24.14
N PHE A 90 -1.58 12.96 24.01
CA PHE A 90 -2.26 13.54 22.86
C PHE A 90 -2.01 15.04 22.73
N GLN A 91 -2.06 15.79 23.83
CA GLN A 91 -1.75 17.23 23.82
C GLN A 91 -0.30 17.53 23.40
N LYS A 92 0.63 16.63 23.72
CA LYS A 92 2.05 16.75 23.33
C LYS A 92 2.28 16.35 21.87
N GLN A 93 1.63 15.28 21.41
CA GLN A 93 1.87 14.70 20.08
C GLN A 93 0.99 15.31 18.98
N LEU A 94 -0.12 15.96 19.34
CA LEU A 94 -1.06 16.59 18.40
C LEU A 94 -1.14 18.11 18.66
N PRO A 95 -0.04 18.86 18.41
CA PRO A 95 0.04 20.28 18.80
C PRO A 95 -0.93 21.20 18.04
N LYS A 96 -1.43 20.76 16.90
CA LYS A 96 -2.43 21.51 16.11
C LYS A 96 -3.85 21.38 16.67
N MET A 97 -4.10 20.43 17.58
CA MET A 97 -5.41 20.25 18.19
C MET A 97 -5.56 21.08 19.47
N PRO A 98 -6.70 21.77 19.69
CA PRO A 98 -6.96 22.52 20.92
C PRO A 98 -6.91 21.58 22.13
N LYS A 99 -6.22 22.00 23.18
CA LYS A 99 -6.00 21.18 24.39
C LYS A 99 -7.29 20.85 25.15
N ASP A 100 -8.23 21.79 25.17
CA ASP A 100 -9.57 21.62 25.75
C ASP A 100 -10.41 20.63 24.93
N TYR A 101 -10.30 20.66 23.60
CA TYR A 101 -10.96 19.70 22.73
C TYR A 101 -10.46 18.26 22.99
N ILE A 102 -9.14 18.07 23.09
CA ILE A 102 -8.56 16.76 23.44
C ILE A 102 -9.07 16.30 24.81
N ALA A 103 -9.02 17.18 25.83
CA ALA A 103 -9.49 16.84 27.17
C ALA A 103 -10.97 16.44 27.17
N ARG A 104 -11.82 17.21 26.48
CA ARG A 104 -13.25 16.92 26.37
C ARG A 104 -13.54 15.54 25.82
N LEU A 105 -12.88 15.13 24.73
CA LEU A 105 -13.15 13.84 24.09
C LEU A 105 -12.53 12.66 24.85
N VAL A 106 -11.35 12.83 25.44
CA VAL A 106 -10.71 11.78 26.27
C VAL A 106 -11.56 11.45 27.50
N TYR A 107 -12.19 12.46 28.12
CA TYR A 107 -13.04 12.25 29.30
C TYR A 107 -14.52 12.06 28.99
N ASP A 108 -14.92 12.10 27.72
CA ASP A 108 -16.29 11.83 27.31
C ASP A 108 -16.64 10.35 27.56
N ARG A 109 -17.76 10.10 28.25
CA ARG A 109 -18.23 8.74 28.57
C ARG A 109 -18.64 7.91 27.36
N THR A 110 -18.90 8.54 26.24
CA THR A 110 -19.24 7.85 24.97
C THR A 110 -18.00 7.35 24.22
N HIS A 111 -16.82 7.81 24.65
CA HIS A 111 -15.55 7.40 24.08
C HIS A 111 -14.90 6.30 24.92
N LEU A 112 -14.19 5.43 24.23
CA LEU A 112 -13.35 4.40 24.84
C LEU A 112 -11.90 4.69 24.45
N SER A 113 -10.98 4.35 25.34
CA SER A 113 -9.55 4.44 25.03
C SER A 113 -8.89 3.10 25.30
N ILE A 114 -7.95 2.72 24.43
CA ILE A 114 -7.02 1.65 24.72
C ILE A 114 -5.64 2.26 24.96
N ALA A 115 -5.08 2.04 26.13
CA ALA A 115 -3.82 2.61 26.58
C ALA A 115 -2.74 1.55 26.69
N ILE A 116 -1.50 1.93 26.34
CA ILE A 116 -0.31 1.17 26.66
C ILE A 116 0.21 1.68 27.99
N VAL A 117 0.23 0.81 28.98
CA VAL A 117 0.65 1.13 30.36
C VAL A 117 1.87 0.29 30.71
N LYS A 118 2.98 0.93 31.07
CA LYS A 118 4.16 0.24 31.59
C LYS A 118 3.90 -0.30 32.98
N ARG A 119 4.61 -1.36 33.33
CA ARG A 119 4.67 -1.84 34.72
C ARG A 119 5.27 -0.75 35.61
N PRO A 120 4.70 -0.47 36.78
CA PRO A 120 5.35 0.42 37.74
C PRO A 120 6.76 -0.12 38.09
N PRO A 121 7.74 0.76 38.33
CA PRO A 121 9.05 0.34 38.79
C PRO A 121 8.96 -0.48 40.08
N ALA A 122 9.76 -1.55 40.19
CA ALA A 122 9.79 -2.39 41.40
C ALA A 122 10.14 -1.56 42.63
N GLY A 123 9.38 -1.78 43.73
CA GLY A 123 9.54 -1.03 44.98
C GLY A 123 8.99 0.40 44.95
N SER A 124 8.35 0.82 43.85
CA SER A 124 7.72 2.15 43.79
C SER A 124 6.43 2.23 44.60
N HIS A 125 6.08 3.46 45.03
CA HIS A 125 4.77 3.72 45.69
C HIS A 125 3.60 3.32 44.79
N ALA A 126 3.73 3.46 43.48
CA ALA A 126 2.70 3.08 42.51
C ALA A 126 2.47 1.56 42.50
N GLU A 127 3.55 0.75 42.58
CA GLU A 127 3.44 -0.72 42.71
C GLU A 127 2.77 -1.11 44.04
N ALA A 128 3.27 -0.56 45.14
CA ALA A 128 2.74 -0.84 46.50
C ALA A 128 1.27 -0.44 46.65
N SER A 129 0.82 0.63 45.96
CA SER A 129 -0.54 1.14 46.00
C SER A 129 -1.46 0.56 44.93
N GLY A 130 -0.97 -0.35 44.06
CA GLY A 130 -1.73 -0.92 42.95
C GLY A 130 -2.16 0.11 41.88
N LEU A 131 -1.48 1.27 41.84
CA LEU A 131 -1.74 2.30 40.86
C LEU A 131 -1.17 1.90 39.48
N PRO A 132 -1.76 2.38 38.36
CA PRO A 132 -1.22 2.14 37.06
C PRO A 132 0.17 2.81 36.90
N GLY A 133 1.05 2.16 36.19
CA GLY A 133 2.33 2.76 35.81
C GLY A 133 2.18 3.83 34.74
N GLU A 134 3.29 4.19 34.12
CA GLU A 134 3.35 5.23 33.10
C GLU A 134 2.57 4.85 31.84
N VAL A 135 1.71 5.76 31.37
CA VAL A 135 1.05 5.64 30.07
C VAL A 135 2.02 6.12 28.98
N VAL A 136 2.28 5.27 27.99
CA VAL A 136 3.24 5.56 26.91
C VAL A 136 2.61 5.72 25.52
N GLY A 137 1.33 5.49 25.39
CA GLY A 137 0.57 5.69 24.17
C GLY A 137 -0.85 5.18 24.27
N GLY A 138 -1.64 5.44 23.26
CA GLY A 138 -2.99 4.92 23.18
C GLY A 138 -3.78 5.41 21.96
N ILE A 139 -4.97 4.86 21.86
CA ILE A 139 -5.99 5.25 20.88
C ILE A 139 -7.27 5.57 21.64
N THR A 140 -7.86 6.75 21.37
CA THR A 140 -9.22 7.07 21.79
C THR A 140 -10.15 6.95 20.59
N TYR A 141 -11.25 6.23 20.76
CA TYR A 141 -12.21 5.97 19.69
C TYR A 141 -13.65 6.06 20.20
N ARG A 142 -14.57 6.35 19.30
CA ARG A 142 -16.01 6.42 19.56
C ARG A 142 -16.73 5.34 18.76
N PRO A 143 -17.32 4.31 19.40
CA PRO A 143 -18.14 3.33 18.69
C PRO A 143 -19.53 3.90 18.42
N PHE A 144 -20.03 3.73 17.18
CA PHE A 144 -21.39 4.07 16.81
C PHE A 144 -22.20 2.78 16.71
N LYS A 145 -22.82 2.41 17.85
CA LYS A 145 -23.62 1.20 17.98
C LYS A 145 -24.75 1.16 16.93
N GLY A 146 -24.96 0.01 16.32
CA GLY A 146 -25.97 -0.19 15.27
C GLY A 146 -25.59 0.38 13.89
N ARG A 147 -24.43 1.04 13.76
CA ARG A 147 -23.94 1.58 12.48
C ARG A 147 -22.72 0.85 11.94
N GLN A 148 -22.25 -0.16 12.66
CA GLN A 148 -21.14 -1.04 12.31
C GLN A 148 -19.79 -0.34 12.15
N PHE A 149 -19.63 0.91 12.62
CA PHE A 149 -18.36 1.61 12.55
C PHE A 149 -17.98 2.30 13.86
N ALA A 150 -16.70 2.57 14.02
CA ALA A 150 -16.16 3.42 15.08
C ALA A 150 -15.22 4.48 14.46
N GLU A 151 -15.21 5.66 15.05
CA GLU A 151 -14.28 6.72 14.74
C GLU A 151 -13.04 6.61 15.63
N ILE A 152 -11.85 6.55 15.03
CA ILE A 152 -10.60 6.77 15.77
C ILE A 152 -10.38 8.28 15.83
N VAL A 153 -10.47 8.81 17.04
CA VAL A 153 -10.39 10.26 17.28
C VAL A 153 -8.95 10.70 17.51
N PHE A 154 -8.22 9.97 18.38
CA PHE A 154 -6.82 10.22 18.68
C PHE A 154 -6.03 8.93 18.65
N CYS A 155 -4.82 8.98 18.10
CA CYS A 155 -3.86 7.89 18.09
C CYS A 155 -2.46 8.45 18.24
N ALA A 156 -1.78 8.18 19.33
CA ALA A 156 -0.41 8.64 19.54
C ALA A 156 0.40 7.70 20.46
N ILE A 157 1.70 7.66 20.20
CA ILE A 157 2.72 7.02 21.04
C ILE A 157 3.70 8.10 21.49
N SER A 158 4.13 8.06 22.73
CA SER A 158 5.15 8.97 23.26
C SER A 158 6.41 8.94 22.41
N SER A 159 7.03 10.11 22.15
CA SER A 159 8.15 10.24 21.19
C SER A 159 9.33 9.33 21.49
N ASP A 160 9.64 9.12 22.77
CA ASP A 160 10.73 8.26 23.25
C ASP A 160 10.44 6.75 23.09
N GLN A 161 9.18 6.38 22.83
CA GLN A 161 8.74 5.00 22.66
C GLN A 161 8.37 4.65 21.22
N GLN A 162 8.54 5.58 20.28
CA GLN A 162 8.29 5.34 18.87
C GLN A 162 9.31 4.36 18.28
N VAL A 163 9.01 3.84 17.06
CA VAL A 163 9.86 2.89 16.30
C VAL A 163 9.96 1.47 16.89
N LYS A 164 9.52 1.21 18.13
CA LYS A 164 9.53 -0.11 18.78
C LYS A 164 8.39 -1.04 18.33
N GLY A 165 7.51 -0.58 17.44
CA GLY A 165 6.37 -1.35 16.97
C GLY A 165 5.09 -1.19 17.79
N TYR A 166 5.09 -0.36 18.83
CA TYR A 166 3.94 -0.14 19.72
C TYR A 166 2.67 0.30 18.98
N GLY A 167 2.77 1.23 18.02
CA GLY A 167 1.60 1.70 17.28
C GLY A 167 0.90 0.62 16.47
N ALA A 168 1.65 -0.28 15.83
CA ALA A 168 1.08 -1.39 15.08
C ALA A 168 0.45 -2.44 16.01
N HIS A 169 1.11 -2.74 17.13
CA HIS A 169 0.64 -3.70 18.11
C HIS A 169 -0.63 -3.19 18.81
N LEU A 170 -0.67 -1.91 19.19
CA LEU A 170 -1.83 -1.21 19.74
C LEU A 170 -3.04 -1.26 18.79
N MET A 171 -2.82 -1.02 17.50
CA MET A 171 -3.89 -1.11 16.49
C MET A 171 -4.42 -2.54 16.35
N SER A 172 -3.57 -3.55 16.46
CA SER A 172 -3.99 -4.96 16.46
C SER A 172 -4.84 -5.30 17.67
N HIS A 173 -4.44 -4.84 18.86
CA HIS A 173 -5.25 -4.95 20.08
C HIS A 173 -6.61 -4.28 19.94
N LEU A 174 -6.64 -3.04 19.42
CA LEU A 174 -7.90 -2.32 19.20
C LEU A 174 -8.84 -3.10 18.28
N LYS A 175 -8.33 -3.59 17.14
CA LYS A 175 -9.12 -4.34 16.17
C LYS A 175 -9.70 -5.62 16.75
N ASP A 176 -8.89 -6.39 17.44
CA ASP A 176 -9.32 -7.65 18.05
C ASP A 176 -10.31 -7.40 19.20
N TYR A 177 -10.07 -6.39 20.04
CA TYR A 177 -10.98 -6.00 21.12
C TYR A 177 -12.34 -5.56 20.58
N VAL A 178 -12.38 -4.64 19.63
CA VAL A 178 -13.62 -4.08 19.09
C VAL A 178 -14.46 -5.15 18.40
N LYS A 179 -13.83 -6.06 17.63
CA LYS A 179 -14.51 -7.21 17.03
C LYS A 179 -15.10 -8.19 18.05
N ALA A 180 -14.43 -8.34 19.18
CA ALA A 180 -14.90 -9.26 20.23
C ALA A 180 -16.03 -8.68 21.08
N THR A 181 -16.14 -7.34 21.17
CA THR A 181 -17.04 -6.65 22.11
C THR A 181 -18.17 -5.86 21.47
N SER A 182 -18.19 -5.76 20.14
CA SER A 182 -19.18 -4.94 19.41
C SER A 182 -19.48 -5.48 18.00
N ASP A 183 -20.47 -4.87 17.35
CA ASP A 183 -20.84 -5.10 15.95
C ASP A 183 -20.00 -4.27 14.97
N VAL A 184 -19.02 -3.54 15.45
CA VAL A 184 -18.18 -2.66 14.64
C VAL A 184 -17.26 -3.47 13.72
N MET A 185 -17.37 -3.23 12.43
CA MET A 185 -16.52 -3.85 11.38
C MET A 185 -15.69 -2.85 10.61
N HIS A 186 -15.92 -1.55 10.81
CA HIS A 186 -15.23 -0.49 10.08
C HIS A 186 -14.69 0.56 11.06
N PHE A 187 -13.45 0.98 10.83
CA PHE A 187 -12.91 2.19 11.45
C PHE A 187 -12.86 3.32 10.44
N LEU A 188 -13.27 4.51 10.85
CA LEU A 188 -13.04 5.76 10.15
C LEU A 188 -12.12 6.66 10.99
N THR A 189 -11.28 7.42 10.33
CA THR A 189 -10.41 8.41 10.98
C THR A 189 -10.09 9.55 10.02
N TYR A 190 -9.93 10.76 10.55
CA TYR A 190 -9.30 11.85 9.83
C TYR A 190 -7.81 11.86 10.15
N ALA A 191 -6.99 11.57 9.16
CA ALA A 191 -5.54 11.54 9.27
C ALA A 191 -4.93 12.84 8.73
N ASP A 192 -4.01 13.45 9.47
CA ASP A 192 -3.14 14.47 8.93
C ASP A 192 -2.13 13.87 7.92
N ASN A 193 -1.44 14.73 7.18
CA ASN A 193 -0.52 14.29 6.14
C ASN A 193 0.62 13.39 6.66
N TYR A 194 1.00 13.53 7.92
CA TYR A 194 2.07 12.73 8.54
C TYR A 194 1.55 11.35 8.98
N ALA A 195 0.29 11.28 9.40
CA ALA A 195 -0.34 10.04 9.88
C ALA A 195 -0.84 9.12 8.74
N ILE A 196 -1.08 9.63 7.53
CA ILE A 196 -1.56 8.83 6.39
C ILE A 196 -0.69 7.59 6.16
N GLY A 197 0.64 7.74 6.20
CA GLY A 197 1.58 6.64 6.00
C GLY A 197 1.47 5.55 7.08
N TYR A 198 1.25 5.95 8.31
CA TYR A 198 1.00 5.02 9.42
C TYR A 198 -0.32 4.27 9.22
N PHE A 199 -1.42 4.98 8.96
CA PHE A 199 -2.74 4.36 8.80
C PHE A 199 -2.78 3.42 7.59
N LYS A 200 -2.14 3.77 6.47
CA LYS A 200 -2.00 2.85 5.33
C LYS A 200 -1.34 1.52 5.73
N LYS A 201 -0.24 1.56 6.51
CA LYS A 201 0.43 0.36 7.03
C LYS A 201 -0.46 -0.45 7.99
N GLN A 202 -1.47 0.17 8.58
CA GLN A 202 -2.47 -0.50 9.43
C GLN A 202 -3.69 -0.99 8.65
N GLY A 203 -3.70 -0.90 7.32
CA GLY A 203 -4.78 -1.38 6.45
C GLY A 203 -5.90 -0.37 6.24
N PHE A 204 -5.65 0.92 6.45
CA PHE A 204 -6.58 1.99 6.08
C PHE A 204 -6.36 2.43 4.64
N THR A 205 -7.43 2.76 3.96
CA THR A 205 -7.46 3.31 2.60
C THR A 205 -8.14 4.67 2.59
N LYS A 206 -7.90 5.46 1.55
CA LYS A 206 -8.62 6.72 1.29
C LYS A 206 -9.98 6.47 0.62
N GLU A 207 -10.19 5.26 0.13
CA GLU A 207 -11.45 4.83 -0.45
C GLU A 207 -12.42 4.49 0.67
N ILE A 208 -13.57 5.17 0.69
CA ILE A 208 -14.61 4.97 1.69
C ILE A 208 -15.70 4.10 1.07
N THR A 209 -15.71 2.83 1.44
CA THR A 209 -16.69 1.84 0.97
C THR A 209 -17.92 1.73 1.88
N LEU A 210 -17.85 2.29 3.10
CA LEU A 210 -19.00 2.33 4.01
C LEU A 210 -20.03 3.34 3.50
N ASP A 211 -21.29 2.93 3.43
CA ASP A 211 -22.41 3.74 2.93
C ASP A 211 -22.44 5.12 3.60
N LYS A 212 -22.48 6.18 2.81
CA LYS A 212 -22.50 7.57 3.31
C LYS A 212 -23.54 7.84 4.40
N PRO A 213 -24.80 7.37 4.31
CA PRO A 213 -25.80 7.60 5.35
C PRO A 213 -25.45 7.00 6.72
N LYS A 214 -24.55 6.01 6.78
CA LYS A 214 -24.13 5.39 8.03
C LYS A 214 -23.22 6.28 8.86
N TRP A 215 -22.36 7.09 8.23
CA TRP A 215 -21.29 7.83 8.92
C TRP A 215 -21.34 9.36 8.71
N MET A 216 -21.87 9.84 7.59
CA MET A 216 -21.91 11.27 7.28
C MET A 216 -22.77 12.02 8.30
N GLY A 217 -22.23 13.11 8.85
CA GLY A 217 -22.87 13.90 9.91
C GLY A 217 -22.67 13.36 11.34
N TYR A 218 -22.05 12.19 11.49
CA TYR A 218 -21.76 11.59 12.81
C TYR A 218 -20.32 11.84 13.28
N ILE A 219 -19.40 11.99 12.35
CA ILE A 219 -18.00 12.29 12.63
C ILE A 219 -17.71 13.72 12.21
N LYS A 220 -16.79 14.38 12.94
CA LYS A 220 -16.39 15.75 12.65
C LYS A 220 -15.43 15.77 11.47
N ASP A 221 -15.68 16.67 10.52
CA ASP A 221 -14.73 16.99 9.46
C ASP A 221 -13.63 17.90 10.00
N TYR A 222 -12.39 17.65 9.59
CA TYR A 222 -11.22 18.44 9.96
C TYR A 222 -10.57 19.01 8.71
N GLU A 223 -10.48 20.32 8.66
CA GLU A 223 -9.82 21.03 7.58
C GLU A 223 -8.36 20.58 7.43
N GLY A 224 -7.97 20.19 6.22
CA GLY A 224 -6.65 19.63 5.93
C GLY A 224 -6.43 18.19 6.34
N GLY A 225 -7.45 17.52 6.93
CA GLY A 225 -7.42 16.09 7.22
C GLY A 225 -7.87 15.25 6.02
N THR A 226 -7.34 14.06 5.90
CA THR A 226 -7.80 13.05 4.93
C THR A 226 -8.61 11.99 5.66
N ILE A 227 -9.87 11.80 5.27
CA ILE A 227 -10.66 10.69 5.79
C ILE A 227 -10.12 9.36 5.27
N MET A 228 -10.02 8.38 6.15
CA MET A 228 -9.54 7.04 5.83
C MET A 228 -10.41 5.99 6.50
N GLN A 229 -10.62 4.87 5.81
CA GLN A 229 -11.38 3.72 6.29
C GLN A 229 -10.51 2.48 6.42
N CYS A 230 -10.73 1.70 7.47
CA CYS A 230 -10.26 0.33 7.59
C CYS A 230 -11.44 -0.60 7.81
N SER A 231 -11.66 -1.55 6.90
CA SER A 231 -12.63 -2.63 7.08
C SER A 231 -11.94 -3.83 7.69
N MET A 232 -12.46 -4.34 8.81
CA MET A 232 -11.87 -5.46 9.52
C MET A 232 -12.30 -6.79 8.90
N LEU A 233 -11.37 -7.72 8.85
CA LEU A 233 -11.65 -9.09 8.39
C LEU A 233 -12.26 -9.91 9.53
N PRO A 234 -13.44 -10.54 9.33
CA PRO A 234 -14.19 -11.16 10.42
C PRO A 234 -13.45 -12.33 11.10
N ARG A 235 -12.72 -13.13 10.31
CA ARG A 235 -12.11 -14.39 10.78
C ARG A 235 -10.64 -14.29 11.17
N ILE A 236 -10.04 -13.09 11.14
CA ILE A 236 -8.61 -12.91 11.43
C ILE A 236 -8.44 -12.32 12.82
N ARG A 237 -7.55 -12.90 13.61
CA ARG A 237 -7.01 -12.30 14.83
C ARG A 237 -5.79 -11.48 14.44
N TYR A 238 -5.85 -10.17 14.63
CA TYR A 238 -4.81 -9.24 14.16
C TYR A 238 -3.52 -9.39 14.95
N LEU A 239 -3.60 -9.75 16.23
CA LEU A 239 -2.42 -10.07 17.06
C LEU A 239 -1.65 -11.30 16.56
N GLU A 240 -2.31 -12.22 15.85
CA GLU A 240 -1.72 -13.42 15.30
C GLU A 240 -1.47 -13.36 13.78
N SER A 241 -1.71 -12.21 13.16
CA SER A 241 -1.63 -12.04 11.69
C SER A 241 -0.28 -12.47 11.11
N GLY A 242 0.83 -12.19 11.80
CA GLY A 242 2.16 -12.61 11.37
C GLY A 242 2.30 -14.15 11.32
N ARG A 243 1.84 -14.85 12.35
CA ARG A 243 1.86 -16.32 12.38
C ARG A 243 0.95 -16.93 11.32
N LEU A 244 -0.21 -16.33 11.08
CA LEU A 244 -1.13 -16.77 10.02
C LEU A 244 -0.49 -16.65 8.65
N LEU A 245 0.14 -15.51 8.35
CA LEU A 245 0.86 -15.30 7.08
C LEU A 245 2.00 -16.31 6.88
N LEU A 246 2.75 -16.63 7.93
CA LEU A 246 3.79 -17.67 7.85
C LEU A 246 3.20 -19.06 7.52
N LYS A 247 2.09 -19.43 8.15
CA LYS A 247 1.39 -20.69 7.84
C LYS A 247 0.89 -20.72 6.39
N GLN A 248 0.31 -19.62 5.92
CA GLN A 248 -0.12 -19.49 4.52
C GLN A 248 1.06 -19.62 3.55
N LYS A 249 2.16 -18.90 3.83
CA LYS A 249 3.39 -19.00 3.03
C LYS A 249 3.94 -20.43 3.02
N ALA A 250 4.01 -21.08 4.16
CA ALA A 250 4.48 -22.46 4.26
C ALA A 250 3.58 -23.43 3.45
N SER A 251 2.27 -23.25 3.51
CA SER A 251 1.31 -24.06 2.73
C SER A 251 1.47 -23.86 1.22
N VAL A 252 1.66 -22.63 0.77
CA VAL A 252 1.94 -22.32 -0.64
C VAL A 252 3.27 -22.93 -1.07
N HIS A 253 4.33 -22.77 -0.29
CA HIS A 253 5.63 -23.38 -0.58
C HIS A 253 5.55 -24.90 -0.63
N ALA A 254 4.78 -25.53 0.27
CA ALA A 254 4.57 -26.99 0.24
C ALA A 254 3.90 -27.44 -1.07
N LYS A 255 2.87 -26.70 -1.53
CA LYS A 255 2.24 -26.97 -2.84
C LYS A 255 3.20 -26.77 -4.00
N ILE A 256 3.98 -25.69 -3.99
CA ILE A 256 5.00 -25.44 -5.04
C ILE A 256 6.00 -26.62 -5.09
N ARG A 257 6.51 -27.06 -3.93
CA ARG A 257 7.44 -28.19 -3.85
C ARG A 257 6.85 -29.52 -4.32
N ALA A 258 5.54 -29.70 -4.18
CA ALA A 258 4.86 -30.91 -4.65
C ALA A 258 4.75 -30.98 -6.18
N VAL A 259 4.72 -29.84 -6.88
CA VAL A 259 4.54 -29.77 -8.35
C VAL A 259 5.78 -29.28 -9.11
N SER A 260 6.76 -28.68 -8.42
CA SER A 260 7.96 -28.11 -9.02
C SER A 260 9.20 -28.47 -8.21
N LYS A 261 10.28 -28.78 -8.90
CA LYS A 261 11.63 -28.97 -8.35
C LYS A 261 12.48 -27.71 -8.36
N SER A 262 11.90 -26.54 -8.63
CA SER A 262 12.61 -25.25 -8.73
C SER A 262 13.35 -24.82 -7.45
N TYR A 263 13.09 -25.47 -6.31
CA TYR A 263 13.79 -25.23 -5.04
C TYR A 263 15.08 -26.08 -4.88
N GLU A 264 15.30 -27.09 -5.75
CA GLU A 264 16.50 -27.92 -5.72
C GLU A 264 17.68 -27.13 -6.26
N VAL A 265 18.71 -26.96 -5.45
CA VAL A 265 19.95 -26.28 -5.86
C VAL A 265 20.91 -27.31 -6.42
N HIS A 266 21.17 -27.21 -7.72
CA HIS A 266 22.13 -28.10 -8.38
C HIS A 266 23.52 -27.48 -8.35
N PRO A 267 24.59 -28.30 -8.24
CA PRO A 267 25.95 -27.78 -8.33
C PRO A 267 26.21 -27.26 -9.76
N PRO A 268 27.10 -26.28 -9.92
CA PRO A 268 27.43 -25.76 -11.24
C PRO A 268 28.00 -26.84 -12.16
N PRO A 269 27.77 -26.77 -13.48
CA PRO A 269 28.31 -27.69 -14.46
C PRO A 269 29.83 -27.92 -14.32
N ALA A 270 30.29 -29.14 -14.57
CA ALA A 270 31.69 -29.50 -14.38
C ALA A 270 32.65 -28.63 -15.20
N GLN A 271 32.22 -28.16 -16.38
CA GLN A 271 33.00 -27.27 -17.25
C GLN A 271 33.24 -25.90 -16.57
N TRP A 272 32.26 -25.38 -15.85
CA TRP A 272 32.38 -24.10 -15.13
C TRP A 272 33.17 -24.18 -13.85
N ARG A 273 33.23 -25.37 -13.22
CA ARG A 273 34.06 -25.58 -12.01
C ARG A 273 35.57 -25.50 -12.30
N LYS A 274 35.98 -25.76 -13.57
CA LYS A 274 37.36 -25.75 -14.02
C LYS A 274 37.76 -24.42 -14.67
N ALA A 275 36.83 -23.45 -14.78
CA ALA A 275 37.12 -22.14 -15.38
C ALA A 275 38.04 -21.32 -14.49
N THR A 276 39.01 -20.66 -15.13
CA THR A 276 39.97 -19.78 -14.46
C THR A 276 39.25 -18.48 -14.03
N PRO A 277 39.49 -17.96 -12.83
CA PRO A 277 38.93 -16.69 -12.41
C PRO A 277 39.35 -15.56 -13.36
N GLY A 278 38.35 -14.88 -13.95
CA GLY A 278 38.55 -13.76 -14.88
C GLY A 278 38.39 -14.11 -16.37
N GLU A 279 38.31 -15.39 -16.73
CA GLU A 279 38.00 -15.80 -18.09
C GLU A 279 36.46 -15.93 -18.32
N PRO A 280 35.96 -15.65 -19.54
CA PRO A 280 34.54 -15.86 -19.82
C PRO A 280 34.19 -17.34 -19.71
N LEU A 281 33.08 -17.64 -19.03
CA LEU A 281 32.62 -19.02 -18.85
C LEU A 281 32.29 -19.67 -20.21
N PRO A 282 32.71 -20.93 -20.45
CA PRO A 282 32.38 -21.62 -21.67
C PRO A 282 30.89 -21.77 -21.87
N SER A 283 30.40 -21.57 -23.09
CA SER A 283 29.00 -21.81 -23.45
C SER A 283 28.71 -23.31 -23.35
N ILE A 284 27.60 -23.64 -22.68
CA ILE A 284 27.13 -25.01 -22.47
C ILE A 284 25.74 -25.15 -23.06
N ASP A 285 25.50 -26.22 -23.81
CA ASP A 285 24.15 -26.56 -24.24
C ASP A 285 23.29 -26.91 -23.00
N PRO A 286 22.19 -26.19 -22.75
CA PRO A 286 21.27 -26.48 -21.63
C PRO A 286 20.80 -27.92 -21.57
N LEU A 287 20.59 -28.59 -22.71
CA LEU A 287 20.19 -30.01 -22.77
C LEU A 287 21.27 -30.99 -22.34
N SER A 288 22.52 -30.54 -22.25
CA SER A 288 23.62 -31.37 -21.68
C SER A 288 23.57 -31.44 -20.14
N ILE A 289 22.78 -30.58 -19.49
CA ILE A 289 22.60 -30.53 -18.04
C ILE A 289 21.43 -31.45 -17.67
N GLU A 290 21.71 -32.54 -16.97
CA GLU A 290 20.70 -33.55 -16.63
C GLU A 290 19.49 -32.95 -15.86
N ALA A 291 19.73 -32.02 -14.95
CA ALA A 291 18.68 -31.32 -14.21
C ALA A 291 17.72 -30.54 -15.11
N ILE A 292 18.20 -30.01 -16.25
CA ILE A 292 17.37 -29.29 -17.25
C ILE A 292 16.65 -30.32 -18.14
N LYS A 293 17.38 -31.34 -18.60
CA LYS A 293 16.83 -32.39 -19.46
C LYS A 293 15.61 -33.10 -18.84
N VAL A 294 15.69 -33.37 -17.53
CA VAL A 294 14.57 -34.02 -16.78
C VAL A 294 13.33 -33.12 -16.71
N THR A 295 13.45 -31.81 -16.85
CA THR A 295 12.29 -30.90 -16.86
C THR A 295 11.49 -30.94 -18.16
N GLY A 296 12.02 -31.57 -19.22
CA GLY A 296 11.43 -31.54 -20.57
C GLY A 296 11.59 -30.19 -21.28
N TRP A 297 12.47 -29.30 -20.76
CA TRP A 297 12.74 -28.01 -21.39
C TRP A 297 13.25 -28.16 -22.83
N SER A 298 12.81 -27.28 -23.70
CA SER A 298 13.29 -27.13 -25.07
C SER A 298 13.52 -25.66 -25.43
N LYS A 299 14.37 -25.39 -26.42
CA LYS A 299 14.62 -24.02 -26.92
C LYS A 299 13.35 -23.28 -27.34
N SER A 300 12.41 -24.01 -27.94
CA SER A 300 11.12 -23.43 -28.35
C SER A 300 10.28 -22.94 -27.16
N MET A 301 10.44 -23.52 -25.96
CA MET A 301 9.79 -23.02 -24.75
C MET A 301 10.35 -21.67 -24.30
N ASP A 302 11.65 -21.44 -24.46
CA ASP A 302 12.27 -20.15 -24.15
C ASP A 302 11.85 -19.08 -25.18
N GLU A 303 11.79 -19.43 -26.45
CA GLU A 303 11.31 -18.51 -27.49
C GLU A 303 9.86 -18.09 -27.24
N LEU A 304 8.99 -19.03 -26.82
CA LEU A 304 7.63 -18.74 -26.41
C LEU A 304 7.55 -17.93 -25.10
N ALA A 305 8.48 -18.14 -24.16
CA ALA A 305 8.53 -17.41 -22.90
C ALA A 305 9.13 -16.00 -23.05
N GLN A 306 9.99 -15.81 -24.03
CA GLN A 306 10.62 -14.52 -24.35
C GLN A 306 9.74 -13.64 -25.26
N GLN A 307 8.73 -14.21 -25.91
CA GLN A 307 7.69 -13.38 -26.54
C GLN A 307 7.00 -12.57 -25.42
N PRO A 308 7.04 -11.24 -25.48
CA PRO A 308 6.41 -10.41 -24.48
C PRO A 308 4.92 -10.76 -24.48
N ARG A 309 4.48 -11.46 -23.41
CA ARG A 309 3.06 -11.82 -23.24
C ARG A 309 2.19 -10.58 -23.01
N ARG A 310 2.82 -9.45 -22.68
CA ARG A 310 2.19 -8.16 -22.49
C ARG A 310 3.07 -7.07 -23.05
N ASN A 311 2.45 -6.07 -23.67
CA ASN A 311 3.12 -4.85 -24.05
C ASN A 311 3.91 -4.28 -22.85
N PRO A 312 5.21 -3.97 -22.97
CA PRO A 312 6.00 -3.36 -21.88
C PRO A 312 5.34 -2.12 -21.28
N SER A 313 4.58 -1.39 -22.07
CA SER A 313 3.84 -0.19 -21.65
C SER A 313 2.45 -0.50 -21.07
N HIS A 314 2.04 -1.77 -20.92
CA HIS A 314 0.69 -2.16 -20.51
C HIS A 314 0.23 -1.44 -19.21
N SER A 315 1.08 -1.39 -18.20
CA SER A 315 0.74 -0.72 -16.91
C SER A 315 0.55 0.79 -17.10
N MET A 316 1.34 1.42 -17.96
CA MET A 316 1.23 2.85 -18.26
C MET A 316 -0.01 3.14 -19.11
N LEU A 317 -0.33 2.26 -20.08
CA LEU A 317 -1.56 2.36 -20.88
C LEU A 317 -2.82 2.18 -20.00
N MET A 318 -2.79 1.26 -19.04
CA MET A 318 -3.87 1.10 -18.06
C MET A 318 -4.06 2.36 -17.20
N GLN A 319 -2.97 2.99 -16.77
CA GLN A 319 -3.04 4.27 -16.04
C GLN A 319 -3.57 5.41 -16.91
N LEU A 320 -3.15 5.47 -18.18
CA LEU A 320 -3.65 6.44 -19.15
C LEU A 320 -5.14 6.24 -19.39
N LEU A 321 -5.59 5.01 -19.65
CA LEU A 321 -7.01 4.68 -19.84
C LEU A 321 -7.85 5.06 -18.64
N SER A 322 -7.42 4.69 -17.43
CA SER A 322 -8.08 5.06 -16.17
C SER A 322 -8.17 6.59 -16.01
N THR A 323 -7.14 7.33 -16.41
CA THR A 323 -7.18 8.81 -16.40
C THR A 323 -8.21 9.35 -17.37
N LEU A 324 -8.31 8.78 -18.57
CA LEU A 324 -9.30 9.17 -19.56
C LEU A 324 -10.73 8.83 -19.09
N GLN A 325 -10.95 7.64 -18.54
CA GLN A 325 -12.26 7.20 -18.01
C GLN A 325 -12.76 8.07 -16.85
N THR A 326 -11.84 8.59 -16.02
CA THR A 326 -12.18 9.46 -14.88
C THR A 326 -12.29 10.93 -15.24
N SER A 327 -11.99 11.31 -16.48
CA SER A 327 -12.13 12.68 -16.99
C SER A 327 -13.59 13.13 -16.96
N SER A 328 -13.81 14.40 -16.64
CA SER A 328 -15.14 15.02 -16.78
C SER A 328 -15.65 15.07 -18.22
N ALA A 329 -14.79 14.79 -19.20
CA ALA A 329 -15.12 14.73 -20.62
C ALA A 329 -15.44 13.30 -21.12
N ALA A 330 -15.26 12.29 -20.27
CA ALA A 330 -15.41 10.88 -20.66
C ALA A 330 -16.88 10.43 -20.81
N TRP A 331 -17.83 11.15 -20.21
CA TRP A 331 -19.23 10.71 -20.08
C TRP A 331 -19.89 10.21 -21.36
N PRO A 332 -19.61 10.75 -22.57
CA PRO A 332 -20.22 10.23 -23.78
C PRO A 332 -19.55 8.95 -24.32
N PHE A 333 -18.37 8.60 -23.79
CA PHE A 333 -17.48 7.59 -24.36
C PHE A 333 -17.23 6.41 -23.44
N LEU A 334 -17.84 6.40 -22.24
CA LEU A 334 -17.64 5.35 -21.24
C LEU A 334 -18.18 3.99 -21.69
N GLN A 335 -19.27 4.00 -22.47
CA GLN A 335 -19.97 2.81 -22.96
C GLN A 335 -20.27 2.95 -24.44
N PRO A 336 -20.51 1.84 -25.14
CA PRO A 336 -20.99 1.88 -26.54
C PRO A 336 -22.26 2.72 -26.68
N VAL A 337 -22.39 3.40 -27.82
CA VAL A 337 -23.62 4.13 -28.15
C VAL A 337 -24.78 3.13 -28.27
N ASN A 338 -25.90 3.43 -27.59
CA ASN A 338 -27.07 2.59 -27.65
C ASN A 338 -27.81 2.79 -29.00
N GLY A 339 -27.78 1.73 -29.83
CA GLY A 339 -28.44 1.77 -31.15
C GLY A 339 -29.95 1.90 -31.09
N ASP A 340 -30.60 1.56 -29.96
CA ASP A 340 -32.04 1.75 -29.77
C ASP A 340 -32.40 3.22 -29.49
N GLU A 341 -31.46 4.00 -28.97
CA GLU A 341 -31.64 5.43 -28.72
C GLU A 341 -31.15 6.29 -29.89
N VAL A 342 -30.11 5.84 -30.59
CA VAL A 342 -29.46 6.55 -31.72
C VAL A 342 -29.40 5.62 -32.92
N HIS A 343 -30.53 5.53 -33.64
CA HIS A 343 -30.78 4.49 -34.63
C HIS A 343 -29.86 4.53 -35.86
N ASP A 344 -29.42 5.73 -36.27
CA ASP A 344 -28.58 5.95 -37.44
C ASP A 344 -27.07 5.98 -37.12
N TYR A 345 -26.68 5.85 -35.86
CA TYR A 345 -25.26 5.95 -35.45
C TYR A 345 -24.37 4.93 -36.16
N TYR A 346 -24.79 3.68 -36.21
CA TYR A 346 -24.03 2.58 -36.83
C TYR A 346 -24.15 2.59 -38.37
N ASP A 347 -25.06 3.36 -38.94
CA ASP A 347 -25.11 3.60 -40.37
C ASP A 347 -24.02 4.61 -40.81
N VAL A 348 -23.73 5.60 -39.96
CA VAL A 348 -22.74 6.64 -40.19
C VAL A 348 -21.32 6.19 -39.73
N ILE A 349 -21.24 5.53 -38.57
CA ILE A 349 -19.99 5.09 -37.95
C ILE A 349 -19.79 3.60 -38.17
N LYS A 350 -18.86 3.23 -39.06
CA LYS A 350 -18.60 1.83 -39.40
C LYS A 350 -17.63 1.13 -38.46
N GLU A 351 -16.77 1.88 -37.78
CA GLU A 351 -15.80 1.38 -36.81
C GLU A 351 -16.05 2.06 -35.45
N PRO A 352 -17.08 1.64 -34.70
CA PRO A 352 -17.37 2.23 -33.40
C PRO A 352 -16.25 1.94 -32.39
N MET A 353 -15.95 2.92 -31.52
CA MET A 353 -14.96 2.81 -30.47
C MET A 353 -15.46 3.54 -29.22
N ASP A 354 -15.21 2.94 -28.06
CA ASP A 354 -15.52 3.49 -26.75
C ASP A 354 -14.49 3.04 -25.71
N LEU A 355 -14.47 3.69 -24.55
CA LEU A 355 -13.48 3.42 -23.50
C LEU A 355 -13.63 2.04 -22.85
N ALA A 356 -14.86 1.48 -22.81
CA ALA A 356 -15.07 0.11 -22.32
C ALA A 356 -14.53 -0.93 -23.32
N MET A 357 -14.62 -0.66 -24.63
CA MET A 357 -14.00 -1.50 -25.64
C MET A 357 -12.49 -1.44 -25.55
N MET A 358 -11.90 -0.27 -25.33
CA MET A 358 -10.47 -0.10 -25.14
C MET A 358 -9.96 -0.84 -23.89
N GLU A 359 -10.73 -0.83 -22.80
CA GLU A 359 -10.43 -1.59 -21.58
C GLU A 359 -10.39 -3.11 -21.87
N ARG A 360 -11.40 -3.63 -22.56
CA ARG A 360 -11.42 -5.04 -22.96
C ARG A 360 -10.27 -5.43 -23.88
N LYS A 361 -9.87 -4.54 -24.82
CA LYS A 361 -8.71 -4.75 -25.69
C LYS A 361 -7.41 -4.76 -24.89
N LEU A 362 -7.28 -3.87 -23.90
CA LEU A 362 -6.11 -3.78 -23.03
C LEU A 362 -6.00 -5.01 -22.12
N ASP A 363 -7.10 -5.42 -21.49
CA ASP A 363 -7.16 -6.62 -20.63
C ASP A 363 -6.89 -7.91 -21.42
N GLY A 364 -7.28 -7.94 -22.71
CA GLY A 364 -7.01 -9.03 -23.63
C GLY A 364 -5.64 -8.98 -24.30
N ASP A 365 -4.73 -8.09 -23.86
CA ASP A 365 -3.39 -7.88 -24.45
C ASP A 365 -3.42 -7.63 -25.99
N GLN A 366 -4.47 -6.96 -26.51
CA GLN A 366 -4.65 -6.71 -27.94
C GLN A 366 -3.91 -5.46 -28.46
N TYR A 367 -3.31 -4.65 -27.58
CA TYR A 367 -2.45 -3.55 -27.95
C TYR A 367 -1.00 -3.99 -27.96
N GLU A 368 -0.45 -4.24 -29.16
CA GLU A 368 0.95 -4.62 -29.32
C GLU A 368 1.88 -3.43 -29.09
N THR A 369 1.44 -2.24 -29.49
CA THR A 369 2.19 -0.98 -29.39
C THR A 369 1.37 0.10 -28.69
N VAL A 370 2.03 1.17 -28.24
CA VAL A 370 1.37 2.37 -27.72
C VAL A 370 0.59 3.09 -28.83
N ASP A 371 1.10 3.02 -30.06
CA ASP A 371 0.49 3.61 -31.26
C ASP A 371 -0.91 3.04 -31.52
N ASP A 372 -1.10 1.73 -31.32
CA ASP A 372 -2.40 1.08 -31.51
C ASP A 372 -3.44 1.63 -30.51
N PHE A 373 -3.02 1.86 -29.26
CA PHE A 373 -3.87 2.47 -28.26
C PHE A 373 -4.23 3.91 -28.60
N VAL A 374 -3.24 4.71 -29.04
CA VAL A 374 -3.46 6.10 -29.44
C VAL A 374 -4.39 6.18 -30.66
N ARG A 375 -4.23 5.28 -31.64
CA ARG A 375 -5.15 5.20 -32.80
C ARG A 375 -6.59 4.96 -32.37
N ASP A 376 -6.84 4.12 -31.39
CA ASP A 376 -8.20 3.85 -30.90
C ASP A 376 -8.80 5.08 -30.19
N VAL A 377 -8.01 5.83 -29.38
CA VAL A 377 -8.49 7.10 -28.81
C VAL A 377 -8.82 8.11 -29.92
N LEU A 378 -7.95 8.23 -30.92
CA LEU A 378 -8.18 9.13 -32.06
C LEU A 378 -9.38 8.68 -32.92
N LEU A 379 -9.59 7.37 -33.06
CA LEU A 379 -10.77 6.81 -33.73
C LEU A 379 -12.04 7.21 -33.00
N LEU A 380 -12.07 7.05 -31.66
CA LEU A 380 -13.19 7.49 -30.82
C LEU A 380 -13.50 8.99 -31.02
N VAL A 381 -12.47 9.83 -30.96
CA VAL A 381 -12.59 11.28 -31.20
C VAL A 381 -13.10 11.60 -32.59
N ARG A 382 -12.56 10.96 -33.62
CA ARG A 382 -12.95 11.11 -35.01
C ARG A 382 -14.41 10.70 -35.25
N ASN A 383 -14.82 9.56 -34.70
CA ASN A 383 -16.19 9.09 -34.78
C ASN A 383 -17.17 10.12 -34.19
N CYS A 384 -16.83 10.67 -33.01
CA CYS A 384 -17.63 11.70 -32.38
C CYS A 384 -17.75 12.97 -33.26
N LYS A 385 -16.63 13.46 -33.81
CA LYS A 385 -16.60 14.64 -34.68
C LYS A 385 -17.31 14.41 -36.04
N ARG A 386 -17.33 13.17 -36.54
CA ARG A 386 -18.05 12.79 -37.75
C ARG A 386 -19.56 12.78 -37.56
N TYR A 387 -20.01 12.30 -36.40
CA TYR A 387 -21.43 12.17 -36.11
C TYR A 387 -22.06 13.47 -35.55
N ASN A 388 -21.31 14.25 -34.78
CA ASN A 388 -21.78 15.42 -34.06
C ASN A 388 -21.21 16.72 -34.65
N ALA A 389 -22.02 17.77 -34.77
CA ALA A 389 -21.52 19.08 -35.14
C ALA A 389 -20.56 19.65 -34.07
N GLU A 390 -19.57 20.43 -34.50
CA GLU A 390 -18.48 20.95 -33.63
C GLU A 390 -18.99 21.79 -32.43
N THR A 391 -20.15 22.39 -32.53
CA THR A 391 -20.74 23.23 -31.47
C THR A 391 -21.33 22.41 -30.32
N THR A 392 -21.54 21.11 -30.52
CA THR A 392 -22.21 20.23 -29.55
C THR A 392 -21.37 19.96 -28.30
N PRO A 393 -22.02 19.63 -27.17
CA PRO A 393 -21.29 19.18 -25.95
C PRO A 393 -20.43 17.93 -26.21
N TYR A 394 -20.88 17.04 -27.09
CA TYR A 394 -20.15 15.80 -27.47
C TYR A 394 -18.83 16.11 -28.16
N ALA A 395 -18.85 16.98 -29.19
CA ALA A 395 -17.63 17.38 -29.90
C ALA A 395 -16.66 18.14 -28.96
N LYS A 396 -17.17 18.97 -28.07
CA LYS A 396 -16.35 19.65 -27.04
C LYS A 396 -15.72 18.65 -26.07
N ALA A 397 -16.47 17.64 -25.65
CA ALA A 397 -15.99 16.56 -24.79
C ALA A 397 -14.88 15.75 -25.48
N ALA A 398 -15.07 15.38 -26.78
CA ALA A 398 -14.07 14.69 -27.58
C ALA A 398 -12.75 15.49 -27.68
N ASN A 399 -12.84 16.78 -28.00
CA ASN A 399 -11.66 17.66 -28.07
C ASN A 399 -10.94 17.79 -26.71
N LYS A 400 -11.67 17.80 -25.62
CA LYS A 400 -11.07 17.85 -24.27
C LYS A 400 -10.38 16.53 -23.93
N LEU A 401 -11.00 15.40 -24.22
CA LEU A 401 -10.43 14.07 -23.98
C LEU A 401 -9.14 13.87 -24.77
N GLU A 402 -9.12 14.27 -26.05
CA GLU A 402 -7.94 14.24 -26.91
C GLU A 402 -6.79 15.07 -26.32
N LYS A 403 -7.07 16.29 -25.85
CA LYS A 403 -6.06 17.16 -25.21
C LYS A 403 -5.51 16.55 -23.91
N GLU A 404 -6.36 15.92 -23.13
CA GLU A 404 -5.94 15.24 -21.90
C GLU A 404 -5.05 14.02 -22.20
N MET A 405 -5.38 13.23 -23.25
CA MET A 405 -4.51 12.16 -23.72
C MET A 405 -3.13 12.68 -24.10
N TRP A 406 -3.06 13.68 -24.98
CA TRP A 406 -1.77 14.24 -25.43
C TRP A 406 -0.96 14.84 -24.28
N LYS A 407 -1.64 15.48 -23.32
CA LYS A 407 -0.98 15.97 -22.10
C LYS A 407 -0.32 14.84 -21.34
N LYS A 408 -0.97 13.70 -21.20
CA LYS A 408 -0.43 12.53 -20.49
C LYS A 408 0.67 11.82 -21.26
N ILE A 409 0.58 11.75 -22.58
CA ILE A 409 1.62 11.21 -23.44
C ILE A 409 2.92 12.01 -23.27
N ARG A 410 2.85 13.34 -23.22
CA ARG A 410 4.02 14.21 -23.01
C ARG A 410 4.69 14.03 -21.64
N GLU A 411 3.96 13.54 -20.64
CA GLU A 411 4.54 13.23 -19.32
C GLU A 411 5.45 11.99 -19.35
N VAL A 412 5.42 11.18 -20.45
CA VAL A 412 6.19 9.93 -20.59
C VAL A 412 7.27 10.12 -21.67
N PRO A 413 8.56 10.28 -21.28
CA PRO A 413 9.62 10.55 -22.25
C PRO A 413 9.76 9.51 -23.37
N GLU A 414 9.50 8.23 -23.07
CA GLU A 414 9.58 7.14 -24.03
C GLU A 414 8.52 7.23 -25.15
N TRP A 415 7.46 8.03 -24.98
CA TRP A 415 6.37 8.21 -25.93
C TRP A 415 6.48 9.49 -26.77
N SER A 416 7.59 10.24 -26.65
CA SER A 416 7.81 11.50 -27.38
C SER A 416 7.80 11.35 -28.88
N TYR A 417 8.09 10.16 -29.42
CA TYR A 417 8.05 9.86 -30.86
C TYR A 417 6.65 9.99 -31.46
N LEU A 418 5.58 9.77 -30.66
CA LEU A 418 4.18 9.85 -31.09
C LEU A 418 3.80 11.26 -31.60
N GLU A 419 4.45 12.30 -31.08
CA GLU A 419 4.24 13.68 -31.58
C GLU A 419 4.94 13.94 -32.94
N SER A 420 6.06 13.27 -33.17
CA SER A 420 6.85 13.44 -34.40
C SER A 420 6.28 12.68 -35.62
N GLU A 421 5.49 11.63 -35.39
CA GLU A 421 4.91 10.78 -36.46
C GLU A 421 3.61 11.32 -37.08
N GLY A 422 3.19 12.54 -36.73
CA GLY A 422 2.07 13.21 -37.40
C GLY A 422 0.68 12.80 -36.93
N PHE A 423 0.56 12.14 -35.77
CA PHE A 423 -0.73 11.86 -35.16
C PHE A 423 -1.53 13.15 -34.82
N GLU A 424 -0.86 14.30 -34.68
CA GLU A 424 -1.50 15.61 -34.42
C GLU A 424 -2.20 16.27 -35.63
N THR A 425 -1.98 15.79 -36.85
CA THR A 425 -2.43 16.53 -38.03
C THR A 425 -3.47 15.79 -38.88
N THR A 426 -4.64 15.51 -38.35
CA THR A 426 -5.83 15.29 -39.17
C THR A 426 -6.89 16.38 -38.98
N ASN A 427 -6.45 17.63 -38.89
CA ASN A 427 -7.32 18.80 -39.10
C ASN A 427 -7.10 19.45 -40.49
N ARG A 428 -6.80 18.68 -41.53
CA ARG A 428 -6.96 19.13 -42.91
C ARG A 428 -8.13 18.40 -43.51
N VAL A 429 -9.22 19.12 -43.59
CA VAL A 429 -10.36 18.87 -44.46
C VAL A 429 -9.82 18.55 -45.85
N GLU A 430 -9.99 17.32 -46.29
CA GLU A 430 -10.05 17.07 -47.74
C GLU A 430 -11.42 17.55 -48.18
N GLY A 431 -11.42 18.81 -48.64
CA GLY A 431 -12.46 19.32 -49.49
C GLY A 431 -12.14 18.97 -50.93
N ALA A 432 -12.94 18.12 -51.53
CA ALA A 432 -13.31 18.09 -52.93
C ALA A 432 -14.50 17.07 -53.08
#